data_41502c1f1dec10279de9921c31bf2f42
#
_entry.id   41502c1f1dec10279de9921c31bf2f42
#
_cell.length_a   1.000
_cell.length_b   1.000
_cell.length_c   1.000
_cell.angle_alpha   90.00
_cell.angle_beta   90.00
_cell.angle_gamma   90.00
#
_symmetry.space_group_name_H-M   'P 1'
#
loop_
_entity.id
_entity.type
_entity.pdbx_description
1 polymer ?
#
loop_
_entity_poly.entity_id
_entity_poly.type
_entity_poly.pdbx_seq_one_letter_code
_entity_poly.pdbx_strand_id
1 'polypeptide(L)'
;MADTTQGNPSFVTRFSKANFGGYTPFEVQSITRPANTTAYTALDVVGGDPATGEICTFTTASNTGGWIVGIKLATDDNTTGGDFIVRFFNTEPTVVTDNSAFSFGAGFEYTESYMGSVTLTLAAINGSESGGEDTDLRIPYGSEGNIFALIETVSGFTPASASVWSMSLVFENNVPDAFPKAR
;
A
#
# COMPACT_ATOMS: atom_id res chain seq x y z
N MET A 1 -38.54 8.53 2.50
CA MET A 1 -37.94 7.25 2.13
C MET A 1 -36.48 7.29 2.60
N ALA A 2 -36.15 6.54 3.62
CA ALA A 2 -34.78 6.47 4.13
C ALA A 2 -33.98 5.56 3.21
N ASP A 3 -32.85 6.05 2.71
CA ASP A 3 -31.87 5.26 1.96
C ASP A 3 -31.20 4.26 2.91
N THR A 4 -31.54 2.99 2.73
CA THR A 4 -31.03 1.87 3.53
C THR A 4 -29.82 1.19 2.92
N THR A 5 -29.06 1.86 2.06
CA THR A 5 -27.76 1.39 1.60
C THR A 5 -26.63 1.86 2.53
N GLN A 6 -26.77 1.58 3.83
CA GLN A 6 -25.58 1.47 4.68
C GLN A 6 -24.96 0.10 4.46
N GLY A 7 -24.24 -0.02 3.35
CA GLY A 7 -23.19 -1.02 3.25
C GLY A 7 -22.21 -0.78 4.39
N ASN A 8 -21.89 -1.85 5.10
CA ASN A 8 -20.90 -1.84 6.18
C ASN A 8 -19.69 -1.03 5.72
N PRO A 9 -19.30 0.05 6.41
CA PRO A 9 -18.18 0.87 5.93
C PRO A 9 -16.95 -0.01 5.96
N SER A 10 -16.54 -0.48 4.80
CA SER A 10 -15.26 -1.13 4.66
C SER A 10 -14.20 -0.21 5.28
N PHE A 11 -13.20 -0.77 5.89
CA PHE A 11 -12.06 -0.07 6.47
C PHE A 11 -11.55 1.11 5.59
N VAL A 12 -11.69 0.98 4.29
CA VAL A 12 -11.36 1.97 3.27
C VAL A 12 -12.19 3.25 3.35
N THR A 13 -13.43 3.21 3.80
CA THR A 13 -14.33 4.37 3.78
C THR A 13 -14.07 5.39 4.89
N ARG A 14 -13.24 5.10 5.88
CA ARG A 14 -12.97 6.04 6.98
C ARG A 14 -12.10 7.24 6.59
N PHE A 15 -11.33 7.18 5.50
CA PHE A 15 -10.58 8.33 5.01
C PHE A 15 -11.34 9.21 4.02
N SER A 16 -12.53 8.81 3.58
CA SER A 16 -13.16 9.36 2.39
C SER A 16 -13.78 10.75 2.54
N LYS A 17 -13.68 11.45 3.66
CA LYS A 17 -14.34 12.78 3.81
C LYS A 17 -13.71 13.77 4.79
N ALA A 18 -12.44 13.72 5.07
CA ALA A 18 -11.80 14.86 5.68
C ALA A 18 -11.33 15.80 4.56
N ASN A 19 -12.05 16.88 4.33
CA ASN A 19 -11.58 18.04 3.57
C ASN A 19 -10.44 18.70 4.35
N PHE A 20 -9.27 18.07 4.37
CA PHE A 20 -8.04 18.72 4.77
C PHE A 20 -7.45 19.34 3.51
N GLY A 21 -7.36 20.65 3.46
CA GLY A 21 -6.81 21.36 2.32
C GLY A 21 -5.46 20.77 1.93
N GLY A 22 -5.32 20.36 0.68
CA GLY A 22 -4.08 19.80 0.13
C GLY A 22 -3.98 18.28 0.09
N TYR A 23 -4.90 17.53 0.70
CA TYR A 23 -4.90 16.06 0.62
C TYR A 23 -5.74 15.57 -0.55
N THR A 24 -5.15 14.73 -1.38
CA THR A 24 -5.88 14.03 -2.43
C THR A 24 -6.46 12.74 -1.87
N PRO A 25 -7.74 12.43 -2.10
CA PRO A 25 -8.31 11.17 -1.69
C PRO A 25 -7.63 10.01 -2.44
N PHE A 26 -7.47 8.94 -1.71
CA PHE A 26 -6.72 7.74 -2.07
C PHE A 26 -7.20 7.01 -3.28
N GLU A 27 -6.27 6.40 -3.91
CA GLU A 27 -6.47 5.23 -4.72
C GLU A 27 -6.37 3.98 -3.83
N VAL A 28 -7.29 3.04 -4.02
CA VAL A 28 -7.22 1.71 -3.40
C VAL A 28 -6.78 0.74 -4.45
N GLN A 29 -5.71 0.03 -4.17
CA GLN A 29 -5.22 -1.07 -4.99
C GLN A 29 -5.46 -2.38 -4.26
N SER A 30 -5.80 -3.42 -5.00
CA SER A 30 -6.01 -4.75 -4.43
C SER A 30 -5.29 -5.79 -5.26
N ILE A 31 -4.69 -6.75 -4.58
CA ILE A 31 -4.08 -7.95 -5.17
C ILE A 31 -4.80 -9.17 -4.61
N THR A 32 -5.00 -10.19 -5.45
CA THR A 32 -5.58 -11.48 -5.03
C THR A 32 -4.48 -12.52 -5.06
N ARG A 33 -4.20 -13.12 -3.92
CA ARG A 33 -3.21 -14.20 -3.84
C ARG A 33 -3.63 -15.42 -4.65
N PRO A 34 -2.67 -16.24 -5.06
CA PRO A 34 -2.95 -17.55 -5.65
C PRO A 34 -3.82 -18.42 -4.73
N ALA A 35 -4.62 -19.29 -5.35
CA ALA A 35 -5.49 -20.21 -4.63
C ALA A 35 -4.70 -21.38 -3.98
N ASN A 36 -3.81 -21.04 -3.04
CA ASN A 36 -3.03 -21.99 -2.26
C ASN A 36 -2.85 -21.48 -0.81
N THR A 37 -2.37 -22.34 0.06
CA THR A 37 -2.05 -22.06 1.46
C THR A 37 -0.56 -22.31 1.74
N THR A 38 0.30 -22.11 0.75
CA THR A 38 1.75 -22.26 0.93
C THR A 38 2.22 -21.22 1.93
N ALA A 39 2.89 -21.68 2.97
CA ALA A 39 3.40 -20.81 4.03
C ALA A 39 4.50 -19.89 3.48
N TYR A 40 4.44 -18.63 3.87
CA TYR A 40 5.52 -17.67 3.64
C TYR A 40 6.67 -17.89 4.60
N THR A 41 7.86 -17.51 4.18
CA THR A 41 9.00 -17.30 5.07
C THR A 41 9.24 -15.79 5.26
N ALA A 42 10.20 -15.41 6.10
CA ALA A 42 10.53 -14.01 6.26
C ALA A 42 11.06 -13.42 4.94
N LEU A 43 10.65 -12.19 4.63
CA LEU A 43 10.98 -11.41 3.43
C LEU A 43 10.39 -11.97 2.11
N ASP A 44 9.45 -12.89 2.18
CA ASP A 44 8.69 -13.30 1.02
C ASP A 44 7.69 -12.21 0.62
N VAL A 45 7.52 -12.04 -0.68
CA VAL A 45 6.55 -11.10 -1.26
C VAL A 45 5.15 -11.68 -1.18
N VAL A 46 4.21 -10.86 -0.73
CA VAL A 46 2.79 -11.10 -0.86
C VAL A 46 2.35 -10.54 -2.20
N GLY A 47 2.12 -11.43 -3.17
CA GLY A 47 1.78 -11.08 -4.55
C GLY A 47 0.50 -11.72 -5.04
N GLY A 48 0.08 -11.33 -6.23
CA GLY A 48 -1.07 -11.89 -6.92
C GLY A 48 -0.69 -13.08 -7.79
N ASP A 49 -0.49 -12.85 -9.07
CA ASP A 49 -0.21 -13.91 -10.05
C ASP A 49 1.19 -14.52 -9.85
N PRO A 50 1.30 -15.83 -9.63
CA PRO A 50 2.59 -16.51 -9.48
C PRO A 50 3.45 -16.50 -10.77
N ALA A 51 2.87 -16.23 -11.92
CA ALA A 51 3.58 -16.22 -13.20
C ALA A 51 4.09 -14.82 -13.58
N THR A 52 3.35 -13.78 -13.23
CA THR A 52 3.65 -12.40 -13.64
C THR A 52 4.02 -11.50 -12.46
N GLY A 53 3.74 -11.95 -11.23
CA GLY A 53 3.79 -11.13 -10.03
C GLY A 53 2.83 -9.93 -10.14
N GLU A 54 2.38 -9.43 -9.03
CA GLU A 54 1.47 -8.30 -9.01
C GLU A 54 1.91 -7.36 -7.91
N ILE A 55 2.01 -6.09 -8.25
CA ILE A 55 2.32 -5.02 -7.28
C ILE A 55 1.25 -3.96 -7.33
N CYS A 56 1.04 -3.30 -6.20
CA CYS A 56 0.10 -2.19 -6.14
C CYS A 56 0.68 -0.99 -6.91
N THR A 57 -0.08 -0.47 -7.87
CA THR A 57 0.30 0.71 -8.65
C THR A 57 -0.65 1.86 -8.37
N PHE A 58 -0.12 2.97 -7.87
CA PHE A 58 -0.88 4.17 -7.55
C PHE A 58 -0.52 5.28 -8.52
N THR A 59 -1.54 5.91 -9.12
CA THR A 59 -1.33 7.04 -10.02
C THR A 59 -1.37 8.34 -9.24
N THR A 60 -0.29 9.11 -9.28
CA THR A 60 -0.27 10.42 -8.64
C THR A 60 -0.94 11.45 -9.54
N ALA A 61 -1.94 12.15 -9.02
CA ALA A 61 -2.65 13.21 -9.76
C ALA A 61 -1.86 14.53 -9.82
N SER A 62 -0.69 14.60 -9.21
CA SER A 62 0.05 15.85 -9.00
C SER A 62 1.24 15.95 -9.93
N ASN A 63 1.30 17.04 -10.69
CA ASN A 63 2.49 17.42 -11.47
C ASN A 63 3.59 18.08 -10.61
N THR A 64 3.43 18.10 -9.29
CA THR A 64 4.33 18.83 -8.39
C THR A 64 5.03 17.97 -7.38
N GLY A 65 4.74 16.65 -7.38
CA GLY A 65 5.21 15.75 -6.34
C GLY A 65 4.58 16.03 -4.98
N GLY A 66 5.09 15.39 -3.95
CA GLY A 66 4.55 15.54 -2.60
C GLY A 66 5.08 14.49 -1.64
N TRP A 67 4.23 14.12 -0.69
CA TRP A 67 4.54 13.16 0.36
C TRP A 67 3.44 12.10 0.45
N ILE A 68 3.83 10.84 0.63
CA ILE A 68 2.94 9.82 1.17
C ILE A 68 2.89 10.07 2.67
N VAL A 69 1.72 10.41 3.19
CA VAL A 69 1.53 10.77 4.60
C VAL A 69 0.73 9.75 5.39
N GLY A 70 0.18 8.76 4.71
CA GLY A 70 -0.54 7.68 5.37
C GLY A 70 -0.71 6.47 4.47
N ILE A 71 -0.83 5.32 5.11
CA ILE A 71 -1.08 4.03 4.47
C ILE A 71 -2.05 3.21 5.31
N LYS A 72 -2.88 2.43 4.61
CA LYS A 72 -3.61 1.30 5.20
C LYS A 72 -3.36 0.06 4.38
N LEU A 73 -3.17 -1.05 5.08
CA LEU A 73 -3.07 -2.39 4.51
C LEU A 73 -4.11 -3.27 5.20
N ALA A 74 -4.89 -3.99 4.44
CA ALA A 74 -5.91 -4.91 4.94
C ALA A 74 -5.97 -6.18 4.10
N THR A 75 -6.45 -7.26 4.69
CA THR A 75 -6.77 -8.51 4.00
C THR A 75 -8.10 -9.05 4.48
N ASP A 76 -8.79 -9.79 3.62
CA ASP A 76 -10.02 -10.50 3.93
C ASP A 76 -9.79 -11.80 4.73
N ASP A 77 -8.59 -11.99 5.25
CA ASP A 77 -8.21 -13.09 6.13
C ASP A 77 -8.04 -12.55 7.57
N ASN A 78 -8.97 -12.88 8.45
CA ASN A 78 -8.93 -12.47 9.85
C ASN A 78 -7.93 -13.25 10.71
N THR A 79 -7.29 -14.26 10.16
CA THR A 79 -6.23 -15.02 10.83
C THR A 79 -4.83 -14.50 10.52
N THR A 80 -4.73 -13.63 9.50
CA THR A 80 -3.47 -12.97 9.18
C THR A 80 -3.12 -11.95 10.26
N GLY A 81 -1.99 -12.15 10.90
CA GLY A 81 -1.45 -11.23 11.91
C GLY A 81 0.06 -11.16 11.81
N GLY A 82 0.65 -10.10 12.36
CA GLY A 82 2.08 -9.88 12.38
C GLY A 82 2.52 -8.67 11.58
N ASP A 83 3.83 -8.56 11.39
CA ASP A 83 4.43 -7.40 10.75
C ASP A 83 4.66 -7.63 9.25
N PHE A 84 4.37 -6.61 8.47
CA PHE A 84 4.58 -6.56 7.03
C PHE A 84 5.33 -5.28 6.66
N ILE A 85 6.27 -5.39 5.74
CA ILE A 85 6.99 -4.25 5.18
C ILE A 85 6.32 -3.88 3.86
N VAL A 86 5.95 -2.62 3.70
CA VAL A 86 5.55 -2.06 2.41
C VAL A 86 6.68 -1.21 1.89
N ARG A 87 7.20 -1.55 0.71
CA ARG A 87 8.27 -0.80 0.03
C ARG A 87 7.71 -0.01 -1.13
N PHE A 88 8.16 1.22 -1.28
CA PHE A 88 7.71 2.15 -2.30
C PHE A 88 8.81 2.44 -3.32
N PHE A 89 8.40 2.52 -4.59
CA PHE A 89 9.30 2.77 -5.72
C PHE A 89 8.64 3.77 -6.69
N ASN A 90 9.45 4.60 -7.33
CA ASN A 90 9.00 5.50 -8.42
C ASN A 90 9.15 4.87 -9.81
N THR A 91 9.80 3.73 -9.91
CA THR A 91 9.93 2.91 -11.12
C THR A 91 9.52 1.50 -10.76
N GLU A 92 8.80 0.84 -11.64
CA GLU A 92 8.35 -0.53 -11.41
C GLU A 92 9.55 -1.46 -11.15
N PRO A 93 9.62 -2.07 -9.96
CA PRO A 93 10.68 -3.03 -9.67
C PRO A 93 10.47 -4.30 -10.49
N THR A 94 11.54 -5.05 -10.69
CA THR A 94 11.40 -6.39 -11.28
C THR A 94 10.47 -7.21 -10.40
N VAL A 95 9.39 -7.68 -11.00
CA VAL A 95 8.34 -8.35 -10.27
C VAL A 95 8.84 -9.68 -9.73
N VAL A 96 8.53 -9.95 -8.48
CA VAL A 96 8.80 -11.19 -7.78
C VAL A 96 7.48 -11.93 -7.60
N THR A 97 7.50 -13.22 -7.87
CA THR A 97 6.31 -14.07 -7.69
C THR A 97 5.90 -14.15 -6.22
N ASP A 98 4.62 -14.41 -5.99
CA ASP A 98 4.10 -14.69 -4.64
C ASP A 98 4.93 -15.75 -3.92
N ASN A 99 5.15 -15.56 -2.62
CA ASN A 99 5.90 -16.48 -1.77
C ASN A 99 7.37 -16.71 -2.23
N SER A 100 8.00 -15.65 -2.74
CA SER A 100 9.42 -15.63 -3.08
C SER A 100 10.08 -14.40 -2.47
N ALA A 101 11.31 -14.57 -2.00
CA ALA A 101 12.03 -13.45 -1.38
C ALA A 101 12.29 -12.34 -2.41
N PHE A 102 11.95 -11.10 -2.05
CA PHE A 102 12.34 -9.94 -2.84
C PHE A 102 13.84 -9.72 -2.71
N SER A 103 14.49 -9.54 -3.83
CA SER A 103 15.89 -9.18 -3.89
C SER A 103 16.02 -7.86 -4.64
N PHE A 104 16.52 -6.84 -3.99
CA PHE A 104 17.03 -5.69 -4.70
C PHE A 104 18.13 -6.17 -5.66
N GLY A 105 17.92 -6.01 -6.96
CA GLY A 105 19.00 -6.22 -7.93
C GLY A 105 20.21 -5.36 -7.55
N ALA A 106 21.42 -5.80 -7.90
CA ALA A 106 22.63 -5.09 -7.53
C ALA A 106 22.55 -3.59 -7.85
N GLY A 107 22.57 -2.76 -6.83
CA GLY A 107 22.46 -1.29 -6.93
C GLY A 107 21.03 -0.72 -6.83
N PHE A 108 19.98 -1.54 -6.74
CA PHE A 108 18.60 -1.02 -6.71
C PHE A 108 18.25 -0.33 -5.38
N GLU A 109 18.82 -0.75 -4.27
CA GLU A 109 18.62 -0.11 -2.95
C GLU A 109 19.11 1.34 -2.91
N TYR A 110 20.09 1.68 -3.74
CA TYR A 110 20.73 3.00 -3.77
C TYR A 110 20.40 3.76 -5.04
N THR A 111 19.45 3.27 -5.85
CA THR A 111 18.99 3.98 -7.03
C THR A 111 17.89 4.98 -6.67
N GLU A 112 17.70 5.98 -7.50
CA GLU A 112 16.63 6.98 -7.38
C GLU A 112 15.22 6.36 -7.40
N SER A 113 15.10 5.06 -7.69
CA SER A 113 13.80 4.38 -7.78
C SER A 113 13.23 3.96 -6.43
N TYR A 114 14.05 3.65 -5.44
CA TYR A 114 13.57 3.31 -4.10
C TYR A 114 13.27 4.57 -3.29
N MET A 115 12.01 4.68 -2.83
CA MET A 115 11.54 5.87 -2.14
C MET A 115 11.55 5.71 -0.62
N GLY A 116 11.43 4.48 -0.13
CA GLY A 116 11.37 4.17 1.30
C GLY A 116 10.43 3.01 1.60
N SER A 117 10.29 2.70 2.87
CA SER A 117 9.38 1.65 3.35
C SER A 117 8.76 2.01 4.68
N VAL A 118 7.69 1.28 5.00
CA VAL A 118 7.01 1.32 6.30
C VAL A 118 6.77 -0.10 6.76
N THR A 119 6.83 -0.34 8.06
CA THR A 119 6.39 -1.60 8.67
C THR A 119 5.04 -1.40 9.31
N LEU A 120 4.08 -2.24 8.94
CA LEU A 120 2.73 -2.24 9.48
C LEU A 120 2.47 -3.54 10.23
N THR A 121 1.94 -3.42 11.43
CA THR A 121 1.44 -4.58 12.19
C THR A 121 -0.04 -4.79 11.85
N LEU A 122 -0.36 -5.94 11.27
CA LEU A 122 -1.74 -6.34 11.00
C LEU A 122 -2.30 -7.09 12.21
N ALA A 123 -3.52 -6.75 12.55
CA ALA A 123 -4.32 -7.43 13.58
C ALA A 123 -5.75 -7.62 13.08
N ALA A 124 -6.46 -8.60 13.62
CA ALA A 124 -7.87 -8.79 13.31
C ALA A 124 -8.67 -7.52 13.60
N ILE A 125 -9.39 -7.02 12.60
CA ILE A 125 -10.27 -5.84 12.74
C ILE A 125 -11.68 -6.29 13.12
N ASN A 126 -12.09 -7.42 12.55
CA ASN A 126 -13.41 -8.02 12.76
C ASN A 126 -13.34 -9.53 12.50
N GLY A 127 -14.48 -10.21 12.42
CA GLY A 127 -14.56 -11.66 12.21
C GLY A 127 -14.13 -12.15 10.82
N SER A 128 -13.80 -11.26 9.89
CA SER A 128 -13.48 -11.60 8.50
C SER A 128 -12.27 -10.87 7.92
N GLU A 129 -11.68 -9.93 8.63
CA GLU A 129 -10.62 -9.06 8.11
C GLU A 129 -9.52 -8.81 9.13
N SER A 130 -8.30 -8.68 8.63
CA SER A 130 -7.16 -8.14 9.38
C SER A 130 -6.62 -6.89 8.70
N GLY A 131 -6.04 -5.97 9.46
CA GLY A 131 -5.44 -4.76 8.90
C GLY A 131 -4.60 -3.96 9.88
N GLY A 132 -3.83 -3.04 9.31
CA GLY A 132 -2.97 -2.10 10.01
C GLY A 132 -2.90 -0.77 9.25
N GLU A 133 -2.54 0.29 9.96
CA GLU A 133 -2.41 1.63 9.38
C GLU A 133 -1.26 2.41 10.00
N ASP A 134 -0.68 3.32 9.21
CA ASP A 134 0.21 4.37 9.68
C ASP A 134 -0.25 5.70 9.07
N THR A 135 -0.42 6.71 9.91
CA THR A 135 -0.93 8.04 9.52
C THR A 135 0.09 9.16 9.74
N ASP A 136 1.33 8.81 10.03
CA ASP A 136 2.42 9.78 10.28
C ASP A 136 3.63 9.49 9.39
N LEU A 137 3.37 9.12 8.13
CA LEU A 137 4.41 8.87 7.14
C LEU A 137 4.97 10.17 6.56
N ARG A 138 6.20 10.11 6.08
CA ARG A 138 6.85 11.17 5.30
C ARG A 138 7.76 10.58 4.24
N ILE A 139 7.16 9.91 3.23
CA ILE A 139 7.90 9.35 2.10
C ILE A 139 7.71 10.28 0.90
N PRO A 140 8.78 10.91 0.39
CA PRO A 140 8.67 11.85 -0.73
C PRO A 140 8.38 11.12 -2.03
N TYR A 141 7.58 11.72 -2.92
CA TYR A 141 7.40 11.27 -4.30
C TYR A 141 7.58 12.42 -5.29
N GLY A 142 8.04 12.08 -6.50
CA GLY A 142 8.27 13.04 -7.57
C GLY A 142 6.99 13.51 -8.26
N SER A 143 7.15 14.45 -9.18
CA SER A 143 6.04 15.10 -9.89
C SER A 143 5.43 14.26 -11.02
N GLU A 144 6.02 13.14 -11.36
CA GLU A 144 5.60 12.37 -12.53
C GLU A 144 5.46 10.88 -12.19
N GLY A 145 4.37 10.30 -12.66
CA GLY A 145 4.23 8.87 -12.81
C GLY A 145 3.50 8.15 -11.70
N ASN A 146 3.78 6.88 -11.68
CA ASN A 146 3.18 5.94 -10.74
C ASN A 146 4.08 5.75 -9.52
N ILE A 147 3.44 5.41 -8.41
CA ILE A 147 4.10 4.86 -7.23
C ILE A 147 3.79 3.37 -7.22
N PHE A 148 4.82 2.57 -7.14
CA PHE A 148 4.72 1.13 -7.05
C PHE A 148 4.96 0.71 -5.60
N ALA A 149 4.11 -0.17 -5.08
CA ALA A 149 4.22 -0.64 -3.71
C ALA A 149 4.21 -2.17 -3.66
N LEU A 150 5.19 -2.72 -2.94
CA LEU A 150 5.40 -4.14 -2.77
C LEU A 150 5.23 -4.49 -1.29
N ILE A 151 4.54 -5.59 -1.01
CA ILE A 151 4.30 -6.08 0.35
C ILE A 151 5.23 -7.26 0.62
N GLU A 152 5.97 -7.21 1.72
CA GLU A 152 6.82 -8.29 2.21
C GLU A 152 6.43 -8.70 3.63
N THR A 153 6.63 -9.97 3.93
CA THR A 153 6.47 -10.50 5.28
C THR A 153 7.70 -10.20 6.14
N VAL A 154 7.53 -9.84 7.40
CA VAL A 154 8.65 -9.78 8.37
C VAL A 154 8.95 -11.17 8.95
N SER A 155 7.91 -11.97 9.10
CA SER A 155 8.00 -13.35 9.62
C SER A 155 7.13 -14.29 8.82
N GLY A 156 7.39 -15.59 8.96
CA GLY A 156 6.58 -16.60 8.28
C GLY A 156 5.15 -16.64 8.83
N PHE A 157 4.20 -16.86 7.94
CA PHE A 157 2.81 -17.15 8.28
C PHE A 157 2.15 -18.02 7.21
N THR A 158 1.03 -18.65 7.54
CA THR A 158 0.24 -19.43 6.58
C THR A 158 -1.00 -18.63 6.19
N PRO A 159 -1.12 -18.20 4.94
CA PRO A 159 -2.23 -17.38 4.49
C PRO A 159 -3.48 -18.19 4.18
N ALA A 160 -4.64 -17.55 4.15
CA ALA A 160 -5.83 -18.13 3.53
C ALA A 160 -5.66 -18.25 2.01
N SER A 161 -6.29 -19.27 1.42
CA SER A 161 -6.29 -19.49 -0.03
C SER A 161 -7.04 -18.35 -0.73
N ALA A 162 -6.44 -17.79 -1.78
CA ALA A 162 -7.01 -16.72 -2.59
C ALA A 162 -7.40 -15.47 -1.78
N SER A 163 -6.72 -15.19 -0.66
CA SER A 163 -6.99 -13.99 0.12
C SER A 163 -6.71 -12.72 -0.69
N VAL A 164 -7.60 -11.74 -0.51
CA VAL A 164 -7.51 -10.43 -1.15
C VAL A 164 -6.81 -9.47 -0.19
N TRP A 165 -5.78 -8.81 -0.70
CA TRP A 165 -5.03 -7.76 0.00
C TRP A 165 -5.36 -6.41 -0.62
N SER A 166 -5.70 -5.45 0.20
CA SER A 166 -6.05 -4.11 -0.23
C SER A 166 -5.14 -3.09 0.44
N MET A 167 -4.58 -2.19 -0.37
CA MET A 167 -3.73 -1.11 0.10
C MET A 167 -4.32 0.22 -0.31
N SER A 168 -4.29 1.21 0.57
CA SER A 168 -4.63 2.58 0.25
C SER A 168 -3.56 3.54 0.77
N LEU A 169 -3.26 4.58 -0.03
CA LEU A 169 -2.29 5.62 0.32
C LEU A 169 -2.99 6.96 0.50
N VAL A 170 -2.46 7.79 1.39
CA VAL A 170 -2.85 9.19 1.56
C VAL A 170 -1.71 10.05 1.09
N PHE A 171 -2.01 10.96 0.17
CA PHE A 171 -1.03 11.87 -0.41
C PHE A 171 -1.22 13.30 0.09
N GLU A 172 -0.12 13.95 0.41
CA GLU A 172 -0.02 15.40 0.57
C GLU A 172 0.71 15.96 -0.64
N ASN A 173 0.00 16.69 -1.50
CA ASN A 173 0.58 17.27 -2.70
C ASN A 173 1.33 18.56 -2.36
N ASN A 174 2.49 18.78 -2.97
CA ASN A 174 3.13 20.09 -2.96
C ASN A 174 2.25 21.04 -3.80
N VAL A 175 1.41 21.81 -3.14
CA VAL A 175 0.72 22.92 -3.80
C VAL A 175 1.76 24.03 -3.95
N PRO A 176 2.12 24.47 -5.18
CA PRO A 176 2.96 25.66 -5.33
C PRO A 176 2.29 26.80 -4.56
N ASP A 177 3.05 27.52 -3.72
CA ASP A 177 2.55 28.71 -3.03
C ASP A 177 1.90 29.63 -4.06
N ALA A 178 0.57 29.58 -4.17
CA ALA A 178 -0.21 30.35 -5.14
C ALA A 178 -0.17 31.87 -4.83
N PHE A 179 0.48 32.24 -3.73
CA PHE A 179 0.66 33.63 -3.35
C PHE A 179 2.15 33.95 -3.23
N PRO A 180 2.68 34.83 -4.09
CA PRO A 180 3.97 35.41 -3.83
C PRO A 180 3.89 36.14 -2.49
N LYS A 181 4.71 35.72 -1.51
CA LYS A 181 4.87 36.47 -0.28
C LYS A 181 5.19 37.91 -0.67
N ALA A 182 4.27 38.84 -0.39
CA ALA A 182 4.55 40.24 -0.57
C ALA A 182 5.82 40.61 0.22
N ARG A 183 6.80 41.12 -0.48
CA ARG A 183 8.04 41.64 0.10
C ARG A 183 7.75 42.92 0.85
#